data_7b9ea386ddcadd46cff080a3e739a37f
#
_entry.id   7b9ea386ddcadd46cff080a3e739a37f
#
_cell.length_a   1.000
_cell.length_b   1.000
_cell.length_c   1.000
_cell.angle_alpha   90.00
_cell.angle_beta   90.00
_cell.angle_gamma   90.00
#
_symmetry.space_group_name_H-M   'P 1'
#
loop_
_entity.id
_entity.type
_entity.pdbx_description
1 polymer ?
#
loop_
_entity_poly.entity_id
_entity_poly.type
_entity_poly.pdbx_seq_one_letter_code
_entity_poly.pdbx_strand_id
1 'polypeptide(L)'
;CAPQLRGKPRGTSFSDAGFSRCEKNGSVKKRRSNQADVADSLRQEAETCYQLRLPEDFYQFWRFCEELDPEKPSDALVSSVGLRLVGPYDILAGKHKKAKSTNPDFNLHWRFFYDPPEFQTIFVGDSKTQYHMGYFRDVPDELPVWVGANEAKKSCVISQVGDNVFAAVKLFLSKKLKEATDKKKTAVLKDIDEKLTRTAKELGYSLEQKTVKMKQRDKKVVTKAFHGAGLVVPVDKNDVGYRELPETNANLRKICKAIVDASTDDERLKAFAPIQEMLTFVQFANDECDYGMGYELGIDLFCYGSHYFHKTVGQLLPLAYTLLQRSLFADIIQSHLANRRGEAPGQSFILGQLLEVTVQKSGESSACSDSQADSVQ
;
A
#
# COMPACT_ATOMS: atom_id res chain seq x y z
N CYS A 1 46.26 -1.36 12.32
CA CYS A 1 47.51 -0.60 12.10
C CYS A 1 47.21 0.63 11.26
N ALA A 2 47.11 1.76 11.93
CA ALA A 2 47.31 3.07 11.29
C ALA A 2 48.81 3.35 11.18
N PRO A 3 49.26 4.28 10.31
CA PRO A 3 49.68 5.53 10.90
C PRO A 3 49.28 6.80 10.16
N GLN A 4 49.23 7.86 10.98
CA GLN A 4 49.10 9.27 10.67
C GLN A 4 50.30 9.84 9.85
N LEU A 5 50.12 11.00 9.21
CA LEU A 5 50.76 12.30 9.45
C LEU A 5 50.59 13.31 8.28
N ARG A 6 49.91 14.41 8.55
CA ARG A 6 50.33 15.83 8.58
C ARG A 6 50.83 16.47 7.28
N GLY A 7 50.24 17.65 6.99
CA GLY A 7 50.86 18.75 6.28
C GLY A 7 49.91 19.79 5.71
N LYS A 8 49.61 20.86 6.44
CA LYS A 8 49.28 22.23 5.97
C LYS A 8 50.56 23.10 5.97
N PRO A 9 50.58 24.34 5.54
CA PRO A 9 49.67 25.28 4.86
C PRO A 9 50.36 26.28 3.86
N ARG A 10 49.63 27.35 3.51
CA ARG A 10 49.92 28.69 2.90
C ARG A 10 49.37 28.81 1.48
N GLY A 11 48.50 29.71 1.12
CA GLY A 11 48.26 31.10 1.53
C GLY A 11 48.88 32.09 0.54
N THR A 12 48.10 32.74 -0.30
CA THR A 12 48.27 34.12 -0.69
C THR A 12 47.07 34.64 -1.51
N SER A 13 46.72 35.80 -1.18
CA SER A 13 45.69 36.76 -1.56
C SER A 13 46.00 37.55 -2.85
N PHE A 14 45.01 38.39 -3.16
CA PHE A 14 44.92 39.59 -4.01
C PHE A 14 44.20 39.37 -5.35
N SER A 15 43.20 40.04 -5.65
CA SER A 15 42.52 41.32 -5.54
C SER A 15 41.98 41.70 -6.92
N ASP A 16 40.77 42.06 -6.89
CA ASP A 16 40.07 43.21 -7.46
C ASP A 16 39.79 43.35 -8.96
N ALA A 17 38.57 43.74 -9.10
CA ALA A 17 37.97 44.75 -9.98
C ALA A 17 37.40 44.32 -11.34
N GLY A 18 36.12 44.55 -11.48
CA GLY A 18 35.66 45.13 -12.73
C GLY A 18 34.26 44.77 -13.24
N PHE A 19 33.27 45.55 -12.80
CA PHE A 19 32.10 46.05 -13.56
C PHE A 19 31.15 45.14 -14.34
N SER A 20 29.95 45.05 -13.76
CA SER A 20 28.65 45.41 -14.35
C SER A 20 28.26 44.82 -15.72
N ARG A 21 27.26 43.98 -15.71
CA ARG A 21 26.08 44.20 -16.57
C ARG A 21 24.84 43.52 -15.99
N CYS A 22 23.86 44.34 -15.73
CA CYS A 22 22.52 44.01 -15.28
C CYS A 22 21.78 43.36 -16.45
N GLU A 23 21.48 42.04 -16.36
CA GLU A 23 20.44 41.41 -17.18
C GLU A 23 19.29 41.03 -16.29
N LYS A 24 18.17 41.69 -16.54
CA LYS A 24 16.88 41.44 -15.93
C LYS A 24 16.36 40.08 -16.35
N ASN A 25 16.62 39.04 -15.58
CA ASN A 25 15.83 37.81 -15.67
C ASN A 25 14.53 37.99 -14.89
N GLY A 26 13.46 38.20 -15.66
CA GLY A 26 12.13 38.22 -15.16
C GLY A 26 11.79 36.85 -14.51
N SER A 27 11.81 36.79 -13.19
CA SER A 27 11.28 35.68 -12.46
C SER A 27 9.78 35.63 -12.73
N VAL A 28 9.34 34.66 -13.50
CA VAL A 28 7.93 34.27 -13.58
C VAL A 28 7.55 33.82 -12.19
N LYS A 29 6.95 34.73 -11.41
CA LYS A 29 6.25 34.41 -10.18
C LYS A 29 5.14 33.42 -10.54
N LYS A 30 5.35 32.11 -10.30
CA LYS A 30 4.28 31.12 -10.23
C LYS A 30 3.23 31.73 -9.29
N ARG A 31 2.04 32.04 -9.82
CA ARG A 31 0.86 32.31 -9.01
C ARG A 31 0.64 31.06 -8.15
N ARG A 32 1.05 31.08 -6.90
CA ARG A 32 0.55 30.16 -5.89
C ARG A 32 -0.96 30.45 -5.81
N SER A 33 -1.76 29.45 -6.14
CA SER A 33 -3.18 29.48 -5.83
C SER A 33 -3.31 29.69 -4.33
N ASN A 34 -4.14 30.64 -3.90
CA ASN A 34 -4.40 30.96 -2.50
C ASN A 34 -5.28 29.90 -1.81
N GLN A 35 -5.06 28.63 -2.10
CA GLN A 35 -5.71 27.52 -1.41
C GLN A 35 -4.82 27.12 -0.23
N ALA A 36 -5.37 27.19 0.98
CA ALA A 36 -4.68 26.76 2.19
C ALA A 36 -4.34 25.26 2.07
N ASP A 37 -3.07 24.87 2.20
CA ASP A 37 -2.64 23.48 2.24
C ASP A 37 -3.29 22.73 3.41
N VAL A 38 -3.33 21.38 3.34
CA VAL A 38 -3.71 20.55 4.50
C VAL A 38 -2.83 20.96 5.68
N ALA A 39 -3.45 21.25 6.82
CA ALA A 39 -2.73 21.71 7.99
C ALA A 39 -1.60 20.74 8.39
N ASP A 40 -0.43 21.24 8.70
CA ASP A 40 0.74 20.43 9.08
C ASP A 40 0.44 19.47 10.23
N SER A 41 -0.41 19.89 11.17
CA SER A 41 -0.86 19.05 12.29
C SER A 41 -1.62 17.79 11.82
N LEU A 42 -2.48 17.91 10.79
CA LEU A 42 -3.22 16.78 10.23
C LEU A 42 -2.30 15.87 9.41
N ARG A 43 -1.33 16.44 8.69
CA ARG A 43 -0.29 15.67 7.99
C ARG A 43 0.51 14.83 8.99
N GLN A 44 1.00 15.46 10.05
CA GLN A 44 1.76 14.79 11.10
C GLN A 44 0.92 13.71 11.80
N GLU A 45 -0.37 13.99 12.09
CA GLU A 45 -1.28 13.02 12.71
C GLU A 45 -1.46 11.78 11.83
N ALA A 46 -1.72 11.96 10.51
CA ALA A 46 -1.85 10.85 9.57
C ALA A 46 -0.57 10.01 9.48
N GLU A 47 0.58 10.64 9.33
CA GLU A 47 1.87 9.94 9.23
C GLU A 47 2.24 9.23 10.54
N THR A 48 1.92 9.83 11.70
CA THR A 48 2.16 9.22 13.02
C THR A 48 1.29 7.98 13.24
N CYS A 49 0.00 8.05 12.88
CA CYS A 49 -0.92 6.91 13.03
C CYS A 49 -0.47 5.67 12.26
N TYR A 50 0.05 5.87 11.05
CA TYR A 50 0.51 4.76 10.19
C TYR A 50 2.01 4.50 10.28
N GLN A 51 2.78 5.36 10.95
CA GLN A 51 4.24 5.34 11.00
C GLN A 51 4.88 5.35 9.60
N LEU A 52 4.20 5.99 8.63
CA LEU A 52 4.58 6.06 7.22
C LEU A 52 4.47 7.50 6.73
N ARG A 53 5.46 7.95 5.98
CA ARG A 53 5.38 9.22 5.28
C ARG A 53 4.43 9.10 4.09
N LEU A 54 3.60 10.13 3.89
CA LEU A 54 2.65 10.19 2.77
C LEU A 54 3.15 11.15 1.69
N PRO A 55 3.02 10.79 0.41
CA PRO A 55 3.48 11.65 -0.68
C PRO A 55 2.55 12.85 -0.88
N GLU A 56 3.06 13.90 -1.52
CA GLU A 56 2.34 15.17 -1.68
C GLU A 56 1.04 15.03 -2.50
N ASP A 57 1.02 14.14 -3.50
CA ASP A 57 -0.18 13.86 -4.29
C ASP A 57 -1.35 13.33 -3.45
N PHE A 58 -1.08 12.65 -2.32
CA PHE A 58 -2.09 12.22 -1.37
C PHE A 58 -2.85 13.43 -0.76
N TYR A 59 -2.13 14.43 -0.28
CA TYR A 59 -2.72 15.63 0.33
C TYR A 59 -3.39 16.52 -0.70
N GLN A 60 -2.78 16.67 -1.87
CA GLN A 60 -3.34 17.48 -2.96
C GLN A 60 -4.60 16.83 -3.56
N PHE A 61 -4.68 15.51 -3.58
CA PHE A 61 -5.90 14.82 -4.00
C PHE A 61 -7.03 14.98 -2.97
N TRP A 62 -6.72 15.00 -1.67
CA TRP A 62 -7.70 15.34 -0.65
C TRP A 62 -8.31 16.72 -0.90
N ARG A 63 -7.48 17.72 -1.20
CA ARG A 63 -7.92 19.06 -1.55
C ARG A 63 -8.84 19.09 -2.78
N PHE A 64 -8.47 18.35 -3.81
CA PHE A 64 -9.33 18.17 -4.98
C PHE A 64 -10.71 17.61 -4.61
N CYS A 65 -10.79 16.67 -3.70
CA CYS A 65 -12.06 16.13 -3.22
C CYS A 65 -12.83 17.10 -2.31
N GLU A 66 -12.15 17.93 -1.51
CA GLU A 66 -12.78 19.03 -0.75
C GLU A 66 -13.42 20.07 -1.66
N GLU A 67 -12.85 20.33 -2.84
CA GLU A 67 -13.45 21.23 -3.84
C GLU A 67 -14.68 20.60 -4.53
N LEU A 68 -14.70 19.28 -4.69
CA LEU A 68 -15.82 18.56 -5.27
C LEU A 68 -17.00 18.42 -4.30
N ASP A 69 -16.72 18.12 -3.04
CA ASP A 69 -17.70 17.97 -1.96
C ASP A 69 -17.10 18.43 -0.63
N PRO A 70 -17.28 19.70 -0.25
CA PRO A 70 -16.74 20.26 0.99
C PRO A 70 -17.27 19.58 2.27
N GLU A 71 -18.50 19.07 2.23
CA GLU A 71 -19.16 18.45 3.39
C GLU A 71 -18.64 17.02 3.64
N LYS A 72 -18.36 16.29 2.56
CA LYS A 72 -17.94 14.87 2.62
C LYS A 72 -16.85 14.53 1.60
N PRO A 73 -15.65 15.09 1.73
CA PRO A 73 -14.56 14.84 0.77
C PRO A 73 -14.24 13.37 0.54
N SER A 74 -14.34 12.54 1.59
CA SER A 74 -14.12 11.08 1.46
C SER A 74 -15.11 10.40 0.50
N ASP A 75 -16.30 10.94 0.35
CA ASP A 75 -17.39 10.39 -0.46
C ASP A 75 -17.58 11.14 -1.80
N ALA A 76 -16.79 12.17 -2.07
CA ALA A 76 -16.92 13.04 -3.25
C ALA A 76 -17.00 12.30 -4.59
N LEU A 77 -16.39 11.12 -4.69
CA LEU A 77 -16.35 10.30 -5.90
C LEU A 77 -17.29 9.09 -5.85
N VAL A 78 -18.02 8.85 -4.76
CA VAL A 78 -18.83 7.63 -4.57
C VAL A 78 -19.97 7.56 -5.56
N SER A 79 -20.79 8.62 -5.66
CA SER A 79 -21.99 8.63 -6.50
C SER A 79 -21.68 8.67 -7.99
N SER A 80 -20.57 9.29 -8.37
CA SER A 80 -20.18 9.54 -9.76
C SER A 80 -19.26 8.46 -10.32
N VAL A 81 -18.15 8.20 -9.63
CA VAL A 81 -17.06 7.32 -10.09
C VAL A 81 -17.18 5.92 -9.47
N GLY A 82 -17.73 5.83 -8.26
CA GLY A 82 -17.81 4.60 -7.48
C GLY A 82 -16.53 4.32 -6.67
N LEU A 83 -15.78 5.37 -6.31
CA LEU A 83 -14.60 5.30 -5.45
C LEU A 83 -14.84 6.07 -4.16
N ARG A 84 -14.40 5.50 -3.04
CA ARG A 84 -14.37 6.14 -1.72
C ARG A 84 -12.93 6.27 -1.24
N LEU A 85 -12.60 7.42 -0.67
CA LEU A 85 -11.33 7.67 -0.01
C LEU A 85 -11.37 7.02 1.38
N VAL A 86 -10.36 6.22 1.68
CA VAL A 86 -10.25 5.44 2.93
C VAL A 86 -8.81 5.42 3.45
N GLY A 87 -8.57 4.66 4.49
CA GLY A 87 -7.23 4.51 5.05
C GLY A 87 -6.72 5.81 5.65
N PRO A 88 -5.55 6.32 5.27
CA PRO A 88 -5.02 7.58 5.81
C PRO A 88 -5.93 8.79 5.56
N TYR A 89 -6.79 8.76 4.55
CA TYR A 89 -7.82 9.79 4.35
C TYR A 89 -8.86 9.85 5.48
N ASP A 90 -9.09 8.75 6.19
CA ASP A 90 -9.99 8.74 7.35
C ASP A 90 -9.46 9.58 8.51
N ILE A 91 -8.12 9.76 8.59
CA ILE A 91 -7.48 10.68 9.55
C ILE A 91 -7.80 12.13 9.16
N LEU A 92 -7.63 12.50 7.88
CA LEU A 92 -7.96 13.84 7.39
C LEU A 92 -9.45 14.17 7.57
N ALA A 93 -10.33 13.17 7.42
CA ALA A 93 -11.75 13.27 7.66
C ALA A 93 -12.14 13.31 9.16
N GLY A 94 -11.18 13.13 10.08
CA GLY A 94 -11.42 13.12 11.52
C GLY A 94 -12.23 11.91 12.03
N LYS A 95 -12.33 10.82 11.22
CA LYS A 95 -13.13 9.63 11.58
C LYS A 95 -12.55 8.88 12.77
N HIS A 96 -11.21 8.83 12.89
CA HIS A 96 -10.50 8.18 14.00
C HIS A 96 -10.84 8.80 15.37
N LYS A 97 -11.14 10.11 15.42
CA LYS A 97 -11.53 10.82 16.67
C LYS A 97 -12.95 10.49 17.12
N LYS A 98 -13.78 9.99 16.22
CA LYS A 98 -15.17 9.58 16.48
C LYS A 98 -15.27 8.10 16.85
N ALA A 99 -14.21 7.32 16.63
CA ALA A 99 -14.18 5.92 16.96
C ALA A 99 -14.16 5.72 18.49
N LYS A 100 -15.06 4.87 19.00
CA LYS A 100 -15.14 4.55 20.44
C LYS A 100 -13.98 3.64 20.91
N SER A 101 -13.17 3.11 19.99
CA SER A 101 -12.01 2.31 20.33
C SER A 101 -10.89 3.20 20.81
N THR A 102 -10.38 2.92 21.99
CA THR A 102 -9.33 3.70 22.64
C THR A 102 -7.95 3.52 21.99
N ASN A 103 -7.77 2.50 21.13
CA ASN A 103 -6.51 2.24 20.45
C ASN A 103 -6.73 1.43 19.15
N PRO A 104 -7.07 2.10 18.02
CA PRO A 104 -7.24 1.40 16.74
C PRO A 104 -5.89 0.87 16.23
N ASP A 105 -5.86 -0.38 15.77
CA ASP A 105 -4.68 -0.96 15.12
C ASP A 105 -4.60 -0.48 13.66
N PHE A 106 -3.81 0.57 13.41
CA PHE A 106 -3.62 1.12 12.08
C PHE A 106 -2.86 0.18 11.13
N ASN A 107 -2.19 -0.86 11.64
CA ASN A 107 -1.60 -1.91 10.80
C ASN A 107 -2.66 -2.70 10.04
N LEU A 108 -3.88 -2.76 10.60
CA LEU A 108 -5.02 -3.50 10.03
C LEU A 108 -6.02 -2.61 9.30
N HIS A 109 -5.93 -1.30 9.45
CA HIS A 109 -6.92 -0.36 8.92
C HIS A 109 -6.95 -0.38 7.39
N TRP A 110 -8.10 -0.76 6.81
CA TRP A 110 -8.31 -0.96 5.37
C TRP A 110 -7.32 -1.92 4.70
N ARG A 111 -6.87 -2.95 5.42
CA ARG A 111 -6.02 -4.00 4.89
C ARG A 111 -6.87 -5.19 4.43
N PHE A 112 -6.78 -5.52 3.17
CA PHE A 112 -7.50 -6.65 2.58
C PHE A 112 -6.73 -7.96 2.75
N PHE A 113 -7.38 -9.08 2.49
CA PHE A 113 -6.85 -10.42 2.76
C PHE A 113 -5.48 -10.69 2.10
N TYR A 114 -5.28 -10.19 0.89
CA TYR A 114 -4.04 -10.38 0.14
C TYR A 114 -3.08 -9.19 0.19
N ASP A 115 -3.38 -8.14 0.93
CA ASP A 115 -2.52 -6.97 1.00
C ASP A 115 -1.25 -7.26 1.80
N PRO A 116 -0.07 -7.30 1.16
CA PRO A 116 1.18 -7.42 1.88
C PRO A 116 1.47 -6.11 2.63
N PRO A 117 2.42 -6.10 3.60
CA PRO A 117 2.78 -4.89 4.33
C PRO A 117 3.13 -3.69 3.45
N GLU A 118 3.72 -3.93 2.30
CA GLU A 118 4.10 -2.94 1.29
C GLU A 118 2.92 -2.16 0.71
N PHE A 119 1.71 -2.73 0.77
CA PHE A 119 0.51 -2.16 0.17
C PHE A 119 -0.36 -1.44 1.19
N GLN A 120 -0.58 -0.13 1.01
CA GLN A 120 -1.40 0.72 1.87
C GLN A 120 -2.62 1.23 1.10
N THR A 121 -3.79 0.69 1.41
CA THR A 121 -5.05 1.05 0.75
C THR A 121 -5.44 2.51 1.03
N ILE A 122 -5.81 3.24 -0.02
CA ILE A 122 -6.28 4.63 0.03
C ILE A 122 -7.62 4.84 -0.68
N PHE A 123 -8.06 3.91 -1.53
CA PHE A 123 -9.37 3.90 -2.15
C PHE A 123 -10.01 2.52 -2.09
N VAL A 124 -11.33 2.51 -1.95
CA VAL A 124 -12.15 1.31 -2.19
C VAL A 124 -13.18 1.61 -3.26
N GLY A 125 -13.51 0.59 -4.03
CA GLY A 125 -14.49 0.65 -5.10
C GLY A 125 -15.57 -0.41 -4.94
N ASP A 126 -15.77 -1.26 -5.97
CA ASP A 126 -16.80 -2.29 -5.97
C ASP A 126 -16.59 -3.33 -4.83
N SER A 127 -17.54 -3.38 -3.90
CA SER A 127 -17.52 -4.32 -2.78
C SER A 127 -17.70 -5.79 -3.22
N LYS A 128 -18.33 -6.04 -4.38
CA LYS A 128 -18.53 -7.40 -4.89
C LYS A 128 -17.21 -8.05 -5.27
N THR A 129 -16.29 -7.29 -5.86
CA THR A 129 -14.94 -7.76 -6.22
C THR A 129 -13.91 -7.42 -5.16
N GLN A 130 -14.26 -6.58 -4.18
CA GLN A 130 -13.34 -5.95 -3.24
C GLN A 130 -12.22 -5.19 -3.97
N TYR A 131 -12.62 -4.41 -4.99
CA TYR A 131 -11.69 -3.54 -5.70
C TYR A 131 -11.17 -2.46 -4.75
N HIS A 132 -9.87 -2.31 -4.70
CA HIS A 132 -9.21 -1.26 -3.93
C HIS A 132 -7.91 -0.82 -4.60
N MET A 133 -7.49 0.40 -4.30
CA MET A 133 -6.23 0.97 -4.76
C MET A 133 -5.42 1.46 -3.56
N GLY A 134 -4.11 1.39 -3.67
CA GLY A 134 -3.22 1.83 -2.61
C GLY A 134 -1.81 2.13 -3.09
N TYR A 135 -1.06 2.79 -2.23
CA TYR A 135 0.38 2.97 -2.43
C TYR A 135 1.13 1.66 -2.20
N PHE A 136 2.07 1.37 -3.08
CA PHE A 136 3.01 0.27 -2.90
C PHE A 136 4.39 0.82 -2.57
N ARG A 137 4.97 0.38 -1.46
CA ARG A 137 6.28 0.78 -0.94
C ARG A 137 7.21 -0.42 -0.91
N ASP A 138 8.42 -0.24 -1.40
CA ASP A 138 9.45 -1.29 -1.27
C ASP A 138 10.10 -1.26 0.12
N VAL A 139 10.16 -0.07 0.75
CA VAL A 139 10.78 0.16 2.06
C VAL A 139 9.88 1.10 2.88
N PRO A 140 9.68 0.86 4.19
CA PRO A 140 8.78 1.68 5.00
C PRO A 140 9.23 3.14 5.14
N ASP A 141 10.54 3.39 5.17
CA ASP A 141 11.11 4.72 5.39
C ASP A 141 11.13 5.60 4.12
N GLU A 142 10.80 5.02 2.95
CA GLU A 142 10.76 5.72 1.68
C GLU A 142 9.34 6.05 1.24
N LEU A 143 9.20 7.07 0.39
CA LEU A 143 7.93 7.36 -0.26
C LEU A 143 7.61 6.29 -1.33
N PRO A 144 6.33 5.97 -1.54
CA PRO A 144 5.94 4.99 -2.54
C PRO A 144 6.31 5.46 -3.95
N VAL A 145 6.66 4.51 -4.82
CA VAL A 145 7.02 4.79 -6.22
C VAL A 145 5.79 4.74 -7.12
N TRP A 146 4.77 3.98 -6.74
CA TRP A 146 3.58 3.75 -7.57
C TRP A 146 2.33 3.43 -6.75
N VAL A 147 1.20 3.57 -7.40
CA VAL A 147 -0.12 3.18 -6.91
C VAL A 147 -0.51 1.87 -7.57
N GLY A 148 -0.98 0.92 -6.78
CA GLY A 148 -1.48 -0.37 -7.24
C GLY A 148 -2.99 -0.49 -7.11
N ALA A 149 -3.55 -1.48 -7.82
CA ALA A 149 -4.94 -1.89 -7.68
C ALA A 149 -5.03 -3.42 -7.54
N ASN A 150 -5.94 -3.88 -6.71
CA ASN A 150 -6.27 -5.29 -6.52
C ASN A 150 -7.79 -5.50 -6.47
N GLU A 151 -8.23 -6.68 -6.86
CA GLU A 151 -9.58 -7.21 -6.65
C GLU A 151 -9.47 -8.45 -5.76
N ALA A 152 -9.52 -8.27 -4.45
CA ALA A 152 -9.17 -9.30 -3.47
C ALA A 152 -10.03 -10.58 -3.56
N LYS A 153 -11.27 -10.48 -4.07
CA LYS A 153 -12.10 -11.66 -4.32
C LYS A 153 -11.71 -12.44 -5.57
N LYS A 154 -10.88 -11.89 -6.44
CA LYS A 154 -10.45 -12.57 -7.67
C LYS A 154 -9.07 -13.18 -7.52
N SER A 155 -8.11 -12.43 -6.97
CA SER A 155 -6.72 -12.89 -6.84
C SER A 155 -5.90 -11.99 -5.92
N CYS A 156 -4.65 -12.42 -5.65
CA CYS A 156 -3.65 -11.62 -4.96
C CYS A 156 -2.91 -10.63 -5.88
N VAL A 157 -3.23 -10.58 -7.18
CA VAL A 157 -2.47 -9.79 -8.15
C VAL A 157 -2.66 -8.31 -7.95
N ILE A 158 -1.55 -7.57 -7.81
CA ILE A 158 -1.52 -6.12 -7.68
C ILE A 158 -1.02 -5.53 -8.99
N SER A 159 -1.88 -4.76 -9.66
CA SER A 159 -1.57 -4.12 -10.95
C SER A 159 -1.10 -2.69 -10.74
N GLN A 160 -0.06 -2.26 -11.44
CA GLN A 160 0.38 -0.86 -11.45
C GLN A 160 -0.61 0.02 -12.20
N VAL A 161 -1.08 1.10 -11.60
CA VAL A 161 -2.09 2.00 -12.18
C VAL A 161 -1.63 3.45 -12.35
N GLY A 162 -0.44 3.79 -11.89
CA GLY A 162 0.18 5.10 -12.02
C GLY A 162 1.26 5.32 -10.97
N ASP A 163 2.01 6.39 -11.05
CA ASP A 163 3.01 6.77 -10.05
C ASP A 163 2.49 7.78 -9.02
N ASN A 164 1.24 8.21 -9.18
CA ASN A 164 0.56 9.12 -8.28
C ASN A 164 -0.97 8.87 -8.29
N VAL A 165 -1.67 9.43 -7.32
CA VAL A 165 -3.12 9.22 -7.14
C VAL A 165 -3.94 9.75 -8.32
N PHE A 166 -3.56 10.91 -8.89
CA PHE A 166 -4.28 11.48 -10.04
C PHE A 166 -4.24 10.57 -11.26
N ALA A 167 -3.08 9.97 -11.55
CA ALA A 167 -2.93 9.00 -12.64
C ALA A 167 -3.76 7.73 -12.39
N ALA A 168 -3.78 7.23 -11.15
CA ALA A 168 -4.54 6.04 -10.78
C ALA A 168 -6.05 6.25 -10.95
N VAL A 169 -6.57 7.37 -10.46
CA VAL A 169 -7.99 7.73 -10.60
C VAL A 169 -8.33 8.03 -12.07
N LYS A 170 -7.45 8.67 -12.84
CA LYS A 170 -7.62 8.91 -14.28
C LYS A 170 -7.78 7.61 -15.06
N LEU A 171 -6.95 6.61 -14.76
CA LEU A 171 -7.06 5.30 -15.40
C LEU A 171 -8.40 4.62 -15.05
N PHE A 172 -8.83 4.70 -13.79
CA PHE A 172 -10.12 4.16 -13.35
C PHE A 172 -11.30 4.86 -14.04
N LEU A 173 -11.29 6.20 -14.08
CA LEU A 173 -12.27 7.02 -14.80
C LEU A 173 -12.35 6.63 -16.28
N SER A 174 -11.22 6.44 -16.94
CA SER A 174 -11.15 6.04 -18.35
C SER A 174 -11.82 4.70 -18.61
N LYS A 175 -11.70 3.74 -17.67
CA LYS A 175 -12.42 2.46 -17.73
C LYS A 175 -13.92 2.67 -17.55
N LYS A 176 -14.33 3.46 -16.55
CA LYS A 176 -15.74 3.77 -16.28
C LYS A 176 -16.42 4.50 -17.45
N LEU A 177 -15.71 5.41 -18.10
CA LEU A 177 -16.21 6.10 -19.30
C LEU A 177 -16.45 5.15 -20.48
N LYS A 178 -15.61 4.12 -20.65
CA LYS A 178 -15.81 3.09 -21.69
C LYS A 178 -17.01 2.17 -21.40
N GLU A 179 -17.31 1.94 -20.12
CA GLU A 179 -18.41 1.10 -19.66
C GLU A 179 -19.76 1.86 -19.61
N ALA A 180 -19.72 3.20 -19.59
CA ALA A 180 -20.90 4.04 -19.41
C ALA A 180 -21.77 4.07 -20.67
N THR A 181 -23.02 3.63 -20.54
CA THR A 181 -24.04 3.64 -21.60
C THR A 181 -25.04 4.79 -21.44
N ASP A 182 -25.23 5.27 -20.21
CA ASP A 182 -26.14 6.38 -19.90
C ASP A 182 -25.46 7.74 -20.17
N LYS A 183 -26.13 8.60 -20.95
CA LYS A 183 -25.66 9.93 -21.33
C LYS A 183 -25.44 10.86 -20.11
N LYS A 184 -26.33 10.80 -19.10
CA LYS A 184 -26.20 11.63 -17.89
C LYS A 184 -24.98 11.21 -17.08
N LYS A 185 -24.81 9.90 -16.87
CA LYS A 185 -23.65 9.36 -16.17
C LYS A 185 -22.35 9.67 -16.91
N THR A 186 -22.36 9.53 -18.24
CA THR A 186 -21.20 9.88 -19.07
C THR A 186 -20.83 11.36 -18.95
N ALA A 187 -21.80 12.27 -18.90
CA ALA A 187 -21.54 13.71 -18.75
C ALA A 187 -20.88 14.02 -17.39
N VAL A 188 -21.37 13.43 -16.30
CA VAL A 188 -20.78 13.59 -14.95
C VAL A 188 -19.35 13.06 -14.90
N LEU A 189 -19.10 11.87 -15.46
CA LEU A 189 -17.76 11.28 -15.50
C LEU A 189 -16.78 12.14 -16.30
N LYS A 190 -17.23 12.74 -17.44
CA LYS A 190 -16.42 13.67 -18.24
C LYS A 190 -16.06 14.95 -17.48
N ASP A 191 -17.03 15.55 -16.78
CA ASP A 191 -16.78 16.75 -15.96
C ASP A 191 -15.71 16.49 -14.89
N ILE A 192 -15.79 15.35 -14.19
CA ILE A 192 -14.78 14.96 -13.21
C ILE A 192 -13.45 14.71 -13.88
N ASP A 193 -13.43 14.04 -15.03
CA ASP A 193 -12.22 13.74 -15.79
C ASP A 193 -11.50 15.02 -16.25
N GLU A 194 -12.24 16.01 -16.71
CA GLU A 194 -11.71 17.33 -17.11
C GLU A 194 -11.14 18.09 -15.91
N LYS A 195 -11.87 18.13 -14.80
CA LYS A 195 -11.41 18.76 -13.55
C LYS A 195 -10.13 18.12 -13.02
N LEU A 196 -10.10 16.77 -12.93
CA LEU A 196 -8.96 16.00 -12.48
C LEU A 196 -7.73 16.23 -13.39
N THR A 197 -7.95 16.20 -14.71
CA THR A 197 -6.87 16.40 -15.69
C THR A 197 -6.28 17.80 -15.59
N ARG A 198 -7.13 18.82 -15.41
CA ARG A 198 -6.70 20.23 -15.21
C ARG A 198 -5.88 20.36 -13.93
N THR A 199 -6.42 19.87 -12.80
CA THR A 199 -5.74 19.95 -11.51
C THR A 199 -4.39 19.22 -11.52
N ALA A 200 -4.34 18.00 -12.09
CA ALA A 200 -3.09 17.26 -12.21
C ALA A 200 -2.04 18.04 -13.03
N LYS A 201 -2.46 18.67 -14.15
CA LYS A 201 -1.58 19.49 -14.98
C LYS A 201 -1.07 20.74 -14.23
N GLU A 202 -1.93 21.42 -13.50
CA GLU A 202 -1.57 22.60 -12.70
C GLU A 202 -0.57 22.25 -11.59
N LEU A 203 -0.71 21.07 -10.98
CA LEU A 203 0.17 20.56 -9.94
C LEU A 203 1.44 19.88 -10.49
N GLY A 204 1.50 19.62 -11.80
CA GLY A 204 2.65 19.02 -12.47
C GLY A 204 2.74 17.49 -12.39
N TYR A 205 1.60 16.80 -12.12
CA TYR A 205 1.55 15.34 -12.12
C TYR A 205 1.39 14.77 -13.52
N SER A 206 2.16 13.71 -13.82
CA SER A 206 1.94 12.87 -14.99
C SER A 206 0.67 12.04 -14.81
N LEU A 207 -0.11 11.90 -15.87
CA LEU A 207 -1.28 11.01 -15.92
C LEU A 207 -0.98 9.72 -16.68
N GLU A 208 0.29 9.45 -16.98
CA GLU A 208 0.71 8.19 -17.61
C GLU A 208 0.57 7.02 -16.64
N GLN A 209 0.09 5.89 -17.16
CA GLN A 209 0.00 4.65 -16.37
C GLN A 209 1.37 4.10 -15.98
N LYS A 210 2.40 4.33 -16.80
CA LYS A 210 3.75 3.78 -16.61
C LYS A 210 4.81 4.82 -16.89
N THR A 211 5.29 5.48 -15.84
CA THR A 211 6.31 6.53 -15.93
C THR A 211 7.73 5.98 -15.94
N VAL A 212 8.71 6.84 -16.24
CA VAL A 212 10.15 6.51 -16.19
C VAL A 212 10.54 6.05 -14.77
N LYS A 213 10.03 6.72 -13.73
CA LYS A 213 10.28 6.37 -12.33
C LYS A 213 9.85 4.92 -12.02
N MET A 214 8.66 4.53 -12.48
CA MET A 214 8.17 3.16 -12.33
C MET A 214 9.03 2.15 -13.09
N LYS A 215 9.45 2.47 -14.31
CA LYS A 215 10.34 1.62 -15.12
C LYS A 215 11.71 1.45 -14.45
N GLN A 216 12.24 2.50 -13.81
CA GLN A 216 13.49 2.42 -13.04
C GLN A 216 13.36 1.51 -11.82
N ARG A 217 12.23 1.59 -11.09
CA ARG A 217 11.95 0.66 -9.99
C ARG A 217 11.85 -0.77 -10.50
N ASP A 218 11.16 -1.02 -11.62
CA ASP A 218 11.00 -2.37 -12.17
C ASP A 218 12.32 -3.04 -12.56
N LYS A 219 13.35 -2.27 -12.90
CA LYS A 219 14.71 -2.79 -13.14
C LYS A 219 15.40 -3.32 -11.87
N LYS A 220 14.93 -2.90 -10.69
CA LYS A 220 15.44 -3.37 -9.39
C LYS A 220 14.69 -4.59 -8.86
N VAL A 221 13.64 -5.01 -9.55
CA VAL A 221 12.85 -6.19 -9.16
C VAL A 221 13.67 -7.45 -9.37
N VAL A 222 13.91 -8.19 -8.30
CA VAL A 222 14.63 -9.47 -8.33
C VAL A 222 13.72 -10.63 -8.75
N THR A 223 12.45 -10.59 -8.34
CA THR A 223 11.42 -11.56 -8.69
C THR A 223 10.03 -10.91 -8.67
N LYS A 224 9.08 -11.43 -9.45
CA LYS A 224 7.72 -10.90 -9.48
C LYS A 224 6.85 -11.35 -8.32
N ALA A 225 7.16 -12.49 -7.71
CA ALA A 225 6.33 -13.18 -6.74
C ALA A 225 4.88 -13.43 -7.23
N PHE A 226 4.02 -14.03 -6.39
CA PHE A 226 2.65 -14.38 -6.80
C PHE A 226 1.75 -13.18 -7.01
N HIS A 227 1.98 -12.08 -6.30
CA HIS A 227 1.18 -10.85 -6.46
C HIS A 227 1.54 -10.01 -7.69
N GLY A 228 2.64 -10.35 -8.39
CA GLY A 228 3.04 -9.67 -9.62
C GLY A 228 3.61 -8.26 -9.47
N ALA A 229 3.58 -7.69 -8.27
CA ALA A 229 4.11 -6.35 -7.99
C ALA A 229 5.64 -6.27 -8.07
N GLY A 230 6.29 -7.41 -7.88
CA GLY A 230 7.74 -7.56 -7.83
C GLY A 230 8.33 -7.20 -6.48
N LEU A 231 9.38 -7.91 -6.10
CA LEU A 231 10.15 -7.70 -4.87
C LEU A 231 11.42 -6.94 -5.19
N VAL A 232 11.72 -5.94 -4.37
CA VAL A 232 12.97 -5.18 -4.42
C VAL A 232 13.72 -5.43 -3.12
N VAL A 233 14.93 -5.95 -3.23
CA VAL A 233 15.85 -6.15 -2.10
C VAL A 233 17.20 -5.52 -2.43
N PRO A 234 17.96 -5.08 -1.42
CA PRO A 234 19.34 -4.68 -1.64
C PRO A 234 20.15 -5.88 -2.14
N VAL A 235 20.81 -5.73 -3.28
CA VAL A 235 21.78 -6.69 -3.81
C VAL A 235 23.09 -5.95 -3.99
N ASP A 236 24.16 -6.47 -3.44
CA ASP A 236 25.47 -5.85 -3.50
C ASP A 236 26.20 -6.13 -4.85
N LYS A 237 27.40 -5.58 -5.00
CA LYS A 237 28.23 -5.79 -6.19
C LYS A 237 28.74 -7.22 -6.42
N ASN A 238 28.57 -8.08 -5.42
CA ASN A 238 28.96 -9.49 -5.48
C ASN A 238 27.72 -10.41 -5.63
N ASP A 239 26.57 -9.81 -6.00
CA ASP A 239 25.28 -10.47 -6.13
C ASP A 239 24.73 -11.08 -4.83
N VAL A 240 25.18 -10.59 -3.66
CA VAL A 240 24.65 -10.98 -2.35
C VAL A 240 23.43 -10.16 -2.00
N GLY A 241 22.37 -10.80 -1.56
CA GLY A 241 21.09 -10.20 -1.16
C GLY A 241 19.87 -10.97 -1.63
N TYR A 242 19.98 -11.66 -2.77
CA TYR A 242 18.90 -12.47 -3.33
C TYR A 242 19.44 -13.72 -3.99
N ARG A 243 18.80 -14.83 -3.68
CA ARG A 243 18.99 -16.15 -4.32
C ARG A 243 17.63 -16.67 -4.76
N GLU A 244 17.56 -17.18 -5.99
CA GLU A 244 16.32 -17.74 -6.54
C GLU A 244 15.87 -18.97 -5.74
N LEU A 245 14.54 -19.11 -5.61
CA LEU A 245 13.96 -20.35 -5.11
C LEU A 245 14.29 -21.51 -6.04
N PRO A 246 14.47 -22.74 -5.53
CA PRO A 246 14.71 -23.92 -6.36
C PRO A 246 13.50 -24.29 -7.24
N GLU A 247 12.34 -23.73 -6.93
CA GLU A 247 11.08 -24.01 -7.60
C GLU A 247 10.57 -22.81 -8.39
N THR A 248 10.08 -23.03 -9.59
CA THR A 248 9.39 -22.00 -10.36
C THR A 248 8.05 -21.64 -9.70
N ASN A 249 7.56 -20.42 -9.94
CA ASN A 249 6.24 -19.99 -9.47
C ASN A 249 5.10 -20.96 -9.84
N ALA A 250 5.16 -21.56 -11.04
CA ALA A 250 4.17 -22.54 -11.49
C ALA A 250 4.24 -23.83 -10.68
N ASN A 251 5.46 -24.31 -10.38
CA ASN A 251 5.65 -25.54 -9.61
C ASN A 251 5.35 -25.31 -8.13
N LEU A 252 5.77 -24.17 -7.56
CA LEU A 252 5.42 -23.81 -6.19
C LEU A 252 3.89 -23.74 -5.99
N ARG A 253 3.14 -23.21 -6.96
CA ARG A 253 1.65 -23.24 -6.91
C ARG A 253 1.10 -24.67 -6.93
N LYS A 254 1.71 -25.61 -7.67
CA LYS A 254 1.31 -27.04 -7.67
C LYS A 254 1.59 -27.68 -6.32
N ILE A 255 2.75 -27.40 -5.73
CA ILE A 255 3.12 -27.89 -4.38
C ILE A 255 2.10 -27.36 -3.35
N CYS A 256 1.83 -26.06 -3.36
CA CYS A 256 0.83 -25.46 -2.46
C CYS A 256 -0.56 -26.09 -2.65
N LYS A 257 -0.97 -26.33 -3.90
CA LYS A 257 -2.24 -26.98 -4.21
C LYS A 257 -2.29 -28.39 -3.66
N ALA A 258 -1.24 -29.20 -3.82
CA ALA A 258 -1.18 -30.56 -3.30
C ALA A 258 -1.31 -30.60 -1.76
N ILE A 259 -0.71 -29.63 -1.07
CA ILE A 259 -0.83 -29.50 0.39
C ILE A 259 -2.27 -29.17 0.80
N VAL A 260 -2.93 -28.26 0.09
CA VAL A 260 -4.30 -27.83 0.41
C VAL A 260 -5.32 -28.91 0.09
N ASP A 261 -5.15 -29.60 -1.04
CA ASP A 261 -6.06 -30.67 -1.52
C ASP A 261 -5.88 -32.00 -0.78
N ALA A 262 -4.82 -32.18 0.02
CA ALA A 262 -4.56 -33.41 0.73
C ALA A 262 -5.73 -33.77 1.68
N SER A 263 -6.21 -35.02 1.57
CA SER A 263 -7.40 -35.48 2.29
C SER A 263 -7.12 -35.83 3.75
N THR A 264 -5.87 -36.17 4.06
CA THR A 264 -5.43 -36.54 5.41
C THR A 264 -4.23 -35.73 5.85
N ASP A 265 -3.99 -35.66 7.15
CA ASP A 265 -2.82 -34.96 7.70
C ASP A 265 -1.50 -35.64 7.32
N ASP A 266 -1.49 -36.98 7.19
CA ASP A 266 -0.33 -37.72 6.74
C ASP A 266 0.02 -37.43 5.27
N GLU A 267 -0.99 -37.34 4.40
CA GLU A 267 -0.79 -36.93 3.00
C GLU A 267 -0.32 -35.50 2.91
N ARG A 268 -0.90 -34.62 3.73
CA ARG A 268 -0.50 -33.21 3.78
C ARG A 268 0.92 -33.03 4.26
N LEU A 269 1.34 -33.80 5.28
CA LEU A 269 2.71 -33.78 5.79
C LEU A 269 3.70 -34.21 4.70
N LYS A 270 3.39 -35.26 3.93
CA LYS A 270 4.21 -35.68 2.78
C LYS A 270 4.26 -34.62 1.68
N ALA A 271 3.10 -34.03 1.37
CA ALA A 271 3.03 -32.95 0.36
C ALA A 271 3.80 -31.68 0.79
N PHE A 272 4.01 -31.50 2.10
CA PHE A 272 4.74 -30.36 2.67
C PHE A 272 6.27 -30.51 2.60
N ALA A 273 6.80 -31.69 2.30
CA ALA A 273 8.23 -31.96 2.26
C ALA A 273 9.03 -30.98 1.36
N PRO A 274 8.58 -30.62 0.13
CA PRO A 274 9.28 -29.63 -0.68
C PRO A 274 9.36 -28.24 -0.04
N ILE A 275 8.33 -27.83 0.70
CA ILE A 275 8.37 -26.56 1.46
C ILE A 275 9.40 -26.63 2.58
N GLN A 276 9.50 -27.76 3.30
CA GLN A 276 10.52 -27.95 4.35
C GLN A 276 11.93 -27.91 3.80
N GLU A 277 12.15 -28.50 2.62
CA GLU A 277 13.42 -28.41 1.93
C GLU A 277 13.77 -26.96 1.58
N MET A 278 12.84 -26.21 1.00
CA MET A 278 13.03 -24.79 0.70
C MET A 278 13.30 -23.97 1.97
N LEU A 279 12.66 -24.27 3.11
CA LEU A 279 12.96 -23.62 4.39
C LEU A 279 14.40 -23.85 4.83
N THR A 280 14.95 -25.04 4.58
CA THR A 280 16.37 -25.32 4.85
C THR A 280 17.28 -24.49 3.96
N PHE A 281 16.95 -24.34 2.67
CA PHE A 281 17.71 -23.46 1.77
C PHE A 281 17.63 -21.99 2.18
N VAL A 282 16.45 -21.54 2.65
CA VAL A 282 16.30 -20.18 3.20
C VAL A 282 17.19 -19.95 4.42
N GLN A 283 17.36 -20.95 5.29
CA GLN A 283 18.28 -20.83 6.44
C GLN A 283 19.72 -20.61 5.95
N PHE A 284 20.19 -21.41 5.02
CA PHE A 284 21.53 -21.24 4.43
C PHE A 284 21.66 -19.88 3.72
N ALA A 285 20.64 -19.47 2.96
CA ALA A 285 20.63 -18.18 2.29
C ALA A 285 20.71 -17.01 3.30
N ASN A 286 20.01 -17.12 4.43
CA ASN A 286 20.08 -16.10 5.49
C ASN A 286 21.48 -16.03 6.13
N ASP A 287 22.15 -17.19 6.35
CA ASP A 287 23.52 -17.21 6.85
C ASP A 287 24.51 -16.57 5.87
N GLU A 288 24.20 -16.60 4.58
CA GLU A 288 24.99 -16.00 3.49
C GLU A 288 24.50 -14.59 3.10
N CYS A 289 23.56 -14.00 3.88
CA CYS A 289 22.97 -12.68 3.66
C CYS A 289 22.08 -12.53 2.41
N ASP A 290 21.63 -13.64 1.81
CA ASP A 290 20.66 -13.65 0.70
C ASP A 290 19.21 -13.62 1.21
N TYR A 291 18.87 -12.58 1.96
CA TYR A 291 17.57 -12.43 2.64
C TYR A 291 16.36 -12.42 1.73
N GLY A 292 16.56 -12.10 0.45
CA GLY A 292 15.51 -12.08 -0.57
C GLY A 292 14.86 -13.44 -0.80
N MET A 293 15.56 -14.56 -0.58
CA MET A 293 14.99 -15.91 -0.76
C MET A 293 13.84 -16.18 0.22
N GLY A 294 14.06 -15.92 1.51
CA GLY A 294 13.04 -16.10 2.54
C GLY A 294 11.89 -15.09 2.39
N TYR A 295 12.19 -13.89 1.92
CA TYR A 295 11.19 -12.89 1.60
C TYR A 295 10.27 -13.34 0.46
N GLU A 296 10.83 -13.87 -0.65
CA GLU A 296 10.05 -14.39 -1.78
C GLU A 296 9.15 -15.55 -1.37
N LEU A 297 9.71 -16.58 -0.73
CA LEU A 297 8.94 -17.75 -0.28
C LEU A 297 7.81 -17.32 0.67
N GLY A 298 8.10 -16.43 1.61
CA GLY A 298 7.12 -15.91 2.55
C GLY A 298 5.98 -15.16 1.87
N ILE A 299 6.26 -14.27 0.92
CA ILE A 299 5.26 -13.54 0.15
C ILE A 299 4.42 -14.49 -0.71
N ASP A 300 5.04 -15.48 -1.36
CA ASP A 300 4.33 -16.42 -2.22
C ASP A 300 3.34 -17.28 -1.43
N LEU A 301 3.75 -17.81 -0.28
CA LEU A 301 2.88 -18.57 0.61
C LEU A 301 1.77 -17.67 1.22
N PHE A 302 2.08 -16.44 1.57
CA PHE A 302 1.09 -15.44 2.02
C PHE A 302 0.05 -15.18 0.93
N CYS A 303 0.49 -14.96 -0.30
CA CYS A 303 -0.36 -14.68 -1.47
C CYS A 303 -1.15 -15.91 -1.93
N TYR A 304 -0.69 -17.12 -1.67
CA TYR A 304 -1.46 -18.33 -1.93
C TYR A 304 -2.74 -18.36 -1.08
N GLY A 305 -2.68 -17.87 0.16
CA GLY A 305 -3.84 -17.54 0.98
C GLY A 305 -4.44 -18.66 1.79
N SER A 306 -3.79 -19.84 1.90
CA SER A 306 -4.28 -20.94 2.73
C SER A 306 -3.80 -20.85 4.18
N HIS A 307 -4.68 -21.19 5.12
CA HIS A 307 -4.36 -21.26 6.54
C HIS A 307 -3.25 -22.26 6.88
N TYR A 308 -3.05 -23.28 6.06
CA TYR A 308 -1.96 -24.24 6.24
C TYR A 308 -0.56 -23.60 6.18
N PHE A 309 -0.44 -22.44 5.56
CA PHE A 309 0.83 -21.71 5.45
C PHE A 309 1.01 -20.62 6.52
N HIS A 310 0.00 -20.31 7.32
CA HIS A 310 0.06 -19.18 8.26
C HIS A 310 1.24 -19.28 9.23
N LYS A 311 1.50 -20.48 9.77
CA LYS A 311 2.64 -20.71 10.66
C LYS A 311 3.98 -20.47 9.95
N THR A 312 4.12 -21.00 8.75
CA THR A 312 5.35 -20.87 7.93
C THR A 312 5.56 -19.41 7.52
N VAL A 313 4.52 -18.73 7.07
CA VAL A 313 4.57 -17.29 6.74
C VAL A 313 4.95 -16.46 7.98
N GLY A 314 4.36 -16.79 9.15
CA GLY A 314 4.67 -16.13 10.42
C GLY A 314 6.11 -16.34 10.92
N GLN A 315 6.80 -17.36 10.42
CA GLN A 315 8.23 -17.57 10.65
C GLN A 315 9.10 -16.86 9.62
N LEU A 316 8.72 -16.92 8.33
CA LEU A 316 9.52 -16.39 7.22
C LEU A 316 9.49 -14.86 7.13
N LEU A 317 8.29 -14.25 7.04
CA LEU A 317 8.17 -12.84 6.71
C LEU A 317 8.64 -11.90 7.82
N PRO A 318 8.28 -12.08 9.11
CA PRO A 318 8.82 -11.21 10.16
C PRO A 318 10.35 -11.26 10.23
N LEU A 319 10.95 -12.45 10.05
CA LEU A 319 12.40 -12.60 10.03
C LEU A 319 13.02 -11.91 8.80
N ALA A 320 12.48 -12.15 7.61
CA ALA A 320 12.97 -11.53 6.38
C ALA A 320 12.90 -10.00 6.44
N TYR A 321 11.79 -9.43 6.92
CA TYR A 321 11.65 -7.99 7.10
C TYR A 321 12.64 -7.44 8.14
N THR A 322 12.88 -8.17 9.22
CA THR A 322 13.86 -7.76 10.24
C THR A 322 15.28 -7.75 9.67
N LEU A 323 15.66 -8.81 8.94
CA LEU A 323 16.97 -8.91 8.29
C LEU A 323 17.16 -7.82 7.21
N LEU A 324 16.09 -7.48 6.49
CA LEU A 324 16.07 -6.38 5.51
C LEU A 324 15.91 -4.98 6.14
N GLN A 325 15.90 -4.87 7.49
CA GLN A 325 15.71 -3.63 8.24
C GLN A 325 14.38 -2.91 7.93
N ARG A 326 13.30 -3.69 7.74
CA ARG A 326 11.93 -3.23 7.48
C ARG A 326 11.01 -3.57 8.64
N SER A 327 11.38 -3.18 9.86
CA SER A 327 10.71 -3.58 11.11
C SER A 327 9.21 -3.26 11.13
N LEU A 328 8.79 -2.10 10.60
CA LEU A 328 7.37 -1.76 10.49
C LEU A 328 6.60 -2.80 9.65
N PHE A 329 7.19 -3.31 8.58
CA PHE A 329 6.55 -4.36 7.78
C PHE A 329 6.47 -5.68 8.53
N ALA A 330 7.45 -5.98 9.41
CA ALA A 330 7.37 -7.13 10.30
C ALA A 330 6.18 -7.00 11.27
N ASP A 331 5.98 -5.82 11.87
CA ASP A 331 4.85 -5.56 12.77
C ASP A 331 3.51 -5.66 12.04
N ILE A 332 3.42 -5.10 10.84
CA ILE A 332 2.21 -5.16 10.00
C ILE A 332 1.85 -6.62 9.66
N ILE A 333 2.81 -7.44 9.22
CA ILE A 333 2.51 -8.83 8.85
C ILE A 333 2.12 -9.68 10.06
N GLN A 334 2.72 -9.43 11.22
CA GLN A 334 2.35 -10.12 12.47
C GLN A 334 0.91 -9.79 12.87
N SER A 335 0.54 -8.49 12.87
CA SER A 335 -0.85 -8.07 13.13
C SER A 335 -1.82 -8.66 12.11
N HIS A 336 -1.43 -8.67 10.81
CA HIS A 336 -2.27 -9.20 9.75
C HIS A 336 -2.53 -10.71 9.94
N LEU A 337 -1.48 -11.52 10.13
CA LEU A 337 -1.60 -12.96 10.32
C LEU A 337 -2.40 -13.33 11.57
N ALA A 338 -2.24 -12.60 12.66
CA ALA A 338 -3.00 -12.81 13.90
C ALA A 338 -4.52 -12.61 13.69
N ASN A 339 -4.91 -11.76 12.74
CA ASN A 339 -6.30 -11.41 12.44
C ASN A 339 -6.81 -11.98 11.11
N ARG A 340 -5.96 -12.61 10.32
CA ARG A 340 -6.31 -13.23 9.04
C ARG A 340 -7.04 -14.54 9.29
N ARG A 341 -8.37 -14.46 9.40
CA ARG A 341 -9.24 -15.63 9.65
C ARG A 341 -9.90 -16.05 8.35
N GLY A 342 -10.00 -17.37 8.13
CA GLY A 342 -10.72 -17.96 7.02
C GLY A 342 -9.83 -18.38 5.86
N GLU A 343 -10.40 -19.27 5.05
CA GLU A 343 -9.86 -19.65 3.75
C GLU A 343 -10.18 -18.58 2.72
N ALA A 344 -9.45 -18.64 1.61
CA ALA A 344 -9.53 -17.70 0.48
C ALA A 344 -10.95 -17.22 0.11
N PRO A 345 -11.07 -16.25 -0.71
CA PRO A 345 -11.91 -15.04 -0.87
C PRO A 345 -13.44 -15.16 -0.76
N GLY A 346 -14.01 -16.25 -0.32
CA GLY A 346 -15.45 -16.35 -0.01
C GLY A 346 -15.87 -15.72 1.31
N GLN A 347 -14.97 -15.62 2.30
CA GLN A 347 -15.21 -15.11 3.66
C GLN A 347 -14.27 -13.92 3.99
N SER A 348 -13.87 -13.16 3.01
CA SER A 348 -12.87 -12.12 3.21
C SER A 348 -13.36 -11.05 4.18
N PHE A 349 -12.72 -11.03 5.30
CA PHE A 349 -12.79 -9.98 6.27
C PHE A 349 -12.04 -8.76 5.70
N ILE A 350 -12.72 -7.64 5.51
CA ILE A 350 -12.08 -6.36 5.30
C ILE A 350 -11.57 -5.93 6.67
N LEU A 351 -10.30 -6.19 6.97
CA LEU A 351 -9.69 -5.80 8.25
C LEU A 351 -9.83 -4.29 8.50
N GLY A 352 -9.96 -3.51 7.44
CA GLY A 352 -10.12 -2.07 7.48
C GLY A 352 -11.43 -1.52 8.02
N GLN A 353 -12.50 -2.32 8.07
CA GLN A 353 -13.78 -1.90 8.66
C GLN A 353 -13.83 -2.02 10.17
N LEU A 354 -12.76 -2.44 10.86
CA LEU A 354 -12.75 -2.55 12.31
C LEU A 354 -13.13 -1.25 13.03
N LEU A 355 -12.86 -0.09 12.44
CA LEU A 355 -13.31 1.20 12.98
C LEU A 355 -14.82 1.42 12.80
N GLU A 356 -15.43 0.93 11.71
CA GLU A 356 -16.86 1.06 11.44
C GLU A 356 -17.69 -0.02 12.15
N VAL A 357 -17.23 -1.26 12.19
CA VAL A 357 -17.94 -2.39 12.84
C VAL A 357 -18.08 -2.21 14.35
N THR A 358 -17.11 -1.58 15.00
CA THR A 358 -17.21 -1.25 16.44
C THR A 358 -18.29 -0.20 16.71
N VAL A 359 -18.58 0.68 15.77
CA VAL A 359 -19.65 1.69 15.87
C VAL A 359 -21.02 1.06 15.67
N GLN A 360 -21.19 0.10 14.75
CA GLN A 360 -22.49 -0.55 14.49
C GLN A 360 -22.92 -1.54 15.60
N LYS A 361 -21.99 -2.33 16.16
CA LYS A 361 -22.32 -3.24 17.27
C LYS A 361 -22.71 -2.53 18.57
N SER A 362 -22.31 -1.30 18.80
CA SER A 362 -22.70 -0.52 19.98
C SER A 362 -24.04 0.22 19.80
N GLY A 363 -24.57 0.26 18.56
CA GLY A 363 -25.92 0.81 18.29
C GLY A 363 -27.05 -0.21 18.42
N GLU A 364 -26.77 -1.51 18.24
CA GLU A 364 -27.78 -2.56 18.32
C GLU A 364 -27.99 -3.14 19.73
N SER A 365 -27.08 -2.90 20.69
CA SER A 365 -27.24 -3.42 22.06
C SER A 365 -28.03 -2.52 23.00
N SER A 366 -28.52 -1.35 22.54
CA SER A 366 -29.34 -0.44 23.38
C SER A 366 -30.84 -0.44 23.05
N ALA A 367 -31.33 -1.32 22.13
CA ALA A 367 -32.72 -1.37 21.71
C ALA A 367 -33.49 -2.61 22.19
N CYS A 368 -32.94 -3.41 23.11
CA CYS A 368 -33.60 -4.63 23.57
C CYS A 368 -33.56 -4.77 25.10
N SER A 369 -34.12 -3.77 25.83
CA SER A 369 -34.46 -3.94 27.24
C SER A 369 -35.45 -2.87 27.69
N ASP A 370 -36.66 -2.85 27.08
CA ASP A 370 -37.85 -2.28 27.73
C ASP A 370 -39.11 -2.81 27.03
N SER A 371 -39.48 -4.03 27.38
CA SER A 371 -40.86 -4.48 27.30
C SER A 371 -41.00 -5.88 27.91
N GLN A 372 -41.13 -5.94 29.23
CA GLN A 372 -41.91 -6.97 29.94
C GLN A 372 -41.95 -6.63 31.44
N ALA A 373 -42.93 -5.87 31.81
CA ALA A 373 -43.56 -5.93 33.12
C ALA A 373 -44.89 -5.21 32.95
N ASP A 374 -45.93 -6.01 32.76
CA ASP A 374 -47.26 -5.80 33.39
C ASP A 374 -48.27 -6.71 32.71
N SER A 375 -48.62 -7.78 33.42
CA SER A 375 -50.00 -8.21 33.63
C SER A 375 -50.03 -9.65 34.15
N VAL A 376 -50.18 -9.75 35.47
CA VAL A 376 -50.81 -10.93 36.08
C VAL A 376 -51.96 -10.41 36.93
N GLN A 377 -53.10 -10.75 36.52
CA GLN A 377 -54.17 -11.24 37.37
C GLN A 377 -54.54 -12.63 36.95
#